data_cd6b6799efb5e8804755bdf2e308f701
#
_entry.id   cd6b6799efb5e8804755bdf2e308f701
#
_cell.length_a   1.000
_cell.length_b   1.000
_cell.length_c   1.000
_cell.angle_alpha   90.00
_cell.angle_beta   90.00
_cell.angle_gamma   90.00
#
_symmetry.space_group_name_H-M   'P 1'
#
loop_
_entity.id
_entity.type
_entity.pdbx_description
1 polymer ?
#
loop_
_entity_poly.entity_id
_entity_poly.type
_entity_poly.pdbx_seq_one_letter_code
_entity_poly.pdbx_strand_id
1 'polypeptide(L)'
;MSNPFRTVFPVVLLAFAMTHATSAVADDASAGFTRCMDAAEGVTVDMLNCIDAETSLQDARLNSEYRRTLAAITTRQQARLRTAQRLWVQYRDANCAFLTDPAGGTLATVMSVDCRRQMTTERASELARLRDQTRVS
;
A
#
# COMPACT_ATOMS: atom_id res chain seq x y z
N MET A 1 -55.53 -45.77 -26.78
CA MET A 1 -55.95 -45.34 -25.47
C MET A 1 -54.72 -44.77 -24.74
N SER A 2 -54.72 -43.50 -24.53
CA SER A 2 -54.00 -42.63 -23.58
C SER A 2 -52.48 -42.76 -23.41
N ASN A 3 -51.74 -41.95 -24.14
CA ASN A 3 -50.38 -41.60 -23.88
C ASN A 3 -50.31 -40.45 -22.86
N PRO A 4 -49.53 -40.52 -21.77
CA PRO A 4 -49.23 -39.33 -20.98
C PRO A 4 -47.95 -38.68 -21.49
N PHE A 5 -48.05 -37.43 -21.83
CA PHE A 5 -46.99 -36.48 -22.16
C PHE A 5 -45.90 -36.45 -21.11
N ARG A 6 -44.67 -36.78 -21.50
CA ARG A 6 -43.46 -36.55 -20.73
C ARG A 6 -42.95 -35.15 -21.03
N THR A 7 -43.28 -34.22 -20.17
CA THR A 7 -42.73 -32.87 -20.19
C THR A 7 -41.28 -32.90 -19.71
N VAL A 8 -40.33 -32.74 -20.64
CA VAL A 8 -38.90 -32.56 -20.35
C VAL A 8 -38.71 -31.07 -20.08
N PHE A 9 -38.44 -30.72 -18.81
CA PHE A 9 -37.99 -29.38 -18.45
C PHE A 9 -36.48 -29.26 -18.77
N PRO A 10 -36.05 -28.25 -19.55
CA PRO A 10 -34.64 -27.98 -19.70
C PRO A 10 -34.10 -27.32 -18.44
N VAL A 11 -33.16 -28.00 -17.78
CA VAL A 11 -32.36 -27.43 -16.71
C VAL A 11 -31.38 -26.44 -17.33
N VAL A 12 -31.68 -25.15 -17.21
CA VAL A 12 -30.73 -24.08 -17.57
C VAL A 12 -29.70 -23.96 -16.46
N LEU A 13 -28.53 -24.52 -16.69
CA LEU A 13 -27.35 -24.33 -15.85
C LEU A 13 -26.80 -22.91 -16.09
N LEU A 14 -27.18 -21.97 -15.22
CA LEU A 14 -26.53 -20.65 -15.12
C LEU A 14 -25.13 -20.84 -14.51
N ALA A 15 -24.12 -20.88 -15.35
CA ALA A 15 -22.73 -20.80 -14.92
C ALA A 15 -22.44 -19.36 -14.42
N PHE A 16 -22.44 -19.17 -13.11
CA PHE A 16 -21.91 -17.96 -12.49
C PHE A 16 -20.40 -17.94 -12.65
N ALA A 17 -19.90 -17.20 -13.62
CA ALA A 17 -18.48 -16.87 -13.71
C ALA A 17 -18.14 -15.88 -12.58
N MET A 18 -17.61 -16.38 -11.47
CA MET A 18 -17.00 -15.54 -10.44
C MET A 18 -15.71 -14.95 -11.00
N THR A 19 -15.79 -13.73 -11.52
CA THR A 19 -14.60 -12.92 -11.81
C THR A 19 -14.04 -12.47 -10.47
N HIS A 20 -12.99 -13.15 -10.00
CA HIS A 20 -12.17 -12.70 -8.90
C HIS A 20 -11.38 -11.49 -9.41
N ALA A 21 -11.86 -10.29 -9.12
CA ALA A 21 -11.06 -9.09 -9.22
C ALA A 21 -9.96 -9.17 -8.15
N THR A 22 -8.78 -9.67 -8.50
CA THR A 22 -7.58 -9.48 -7.71
C THR A 22 -7.27 -7.99 -7.73
N SER A 23 -7.65 -7.28 -6.66
CA SER A 23 -7.13 -5.94 -6.42
C SER A 23 -5.63 -6.08 -6.20
N ALA A 24 -4.85 -5.95 -7.28
CA ALA A 24 -3.45 -5.65 -7.16
C ALA A 24 -3.38 -4.36 -6.35
N VAL A 25 -2.78 -4.41 -5.16
CA VAL A 25 -2.38 -3.21 -4.44
C VAL A 25 -1.34 -2.56 -5.35
N ALA A 26 -1.78 -1.61 -6.17
CA ALA A 26 -0.88 -0.81 -6.98
C ALA A 26 0.05 -0.09 -5.99
N ASP A 27 1.35 -0.27 -6.14
CA ASP A 27 2.33 0.55 -5.45
C ASP A 27 2.03 1.99 -5.86
N ASP A 28 1.58 2.81 -4.91
CA ASP A 28 1.25 4.23 -5.10
C ASP A 28 2.51 5.09 -5.36
N ALA A 29 3.60 4.45 -5.82
CA ALA A 29 4.82 5.12 -6.21
C ALA A 29 4.56 6.10 -7.35
N SER A 30 5.25 7.22 -7.32
CA SER A 30 5.08 8.23 -8.34
C SER A 30 5.56 7.75 -9.72
N ALA A 31 4.95 8.25 -10.79
CA ALA A 31 5.44 7.99 -12.15
C ALA A 31 6.90 8.50 -12.36
N GLY A 32 7.33 9.46 -11.53
CA GLY A 32 8.71 9.93 -11.47
C GLY A 32 9.67 8.87 -10.94
N PHE A 33 9.26 8.18 -9.88
CA PHE A 33 10.04 7.09 -9.28
C PHE A 33 10.27 5.95 -10.27
N THR A 34 9.22 5.48 -10.94
CA THR A 34 9.33 4.41 -11.94
C THR A 34 10.33 4.77 -13.03
N ARG A 35 10.22 5.97 -13.63
CA ARG A 35 11.16 6.43 -14.65
C ARG A 35 12.59 6.56 -14.13
N CYS A 36 12.77 7.02 -12.89
CA CYS A 36 14.09 7.14 -12.27
C CYS A 36 14.73 5.76 -12.09
N MET A 37 13.98 4.78 -11.58
CA MET A 37 14.47 3.41 -11.40
C MET A 37 14.81 2.73 -12.73
N ASP A 38 13.99 2.95 -13.78
CA ASP A 38 14.27 2.45 -15.12
C ASP A 38 15.59 3.04 -15.68
N ALA A 39 15.80 4.34 -15.48
CA ALA A 39 17.03 5.03 -15.92
C ALA A 39 18.27 4.65 -15.09
N ALA A 40 18.10 4.16 -13.87
CA ALA A 40 19.21 3.71 -13.02
C ALA A 40 19.87 2.41 -13.53
N GLU A 41 19.17 1.63 -14.39
CA GLU A 41 19.68 0.40 -15.03
C GLU A 41 20.44 -0.55 -14.08
N GLY A 42 20.01 -0.59 -12.81
CA GLY A 42 20.60 -1.43 -11.76
C GLY A 42 21.87 -0.84 -11.11
N VAL A 43 22.26 0.38 -11.43
CA VAL A 43 23.36 1.07 -10.74
C VAL A 43 22.92 1.44 -9.32
N THR A 44 23.58 0.84 -8.32
CA THR A 44 23.17 0.94 -6.92
C THR A 44 23.02 2.39 -6.43
N VAL A 45 23.98 3.27 -6.72
CA VAL A 45 23.94 4.65 -6.24
C VAL A 45 22.77 5.42 -6.85
N ASP A 46 22.45 5.17 -8.12
CA ASP A 46 21.36 5.83 -8.81
C ASP A 46 20.01 5.31 -8.32
N MET A 47 19.88 4.00 -8.06
CA MET A 47 18.71 3.42 -7.42
C MET A 47 18.48 4.03 -6.02
N LEU A 48 19.51 4.16 -5.19
CA LEU A 48 19.41 4.77 -3.87
C LEU A 48 18.97 6.23 -3.93
N ASN A 49 19.48 7.00 -4.90
CA ASN A 49 19.05 8.38 -5.12
C ASN A 49 17.57 8.47 -5.52
N CYS A 50 17.11 7.57 -6.40
CA CYS A 50 15.69 7.50 -6.79
C CYS A 50 14.79 7.17 -5.60
N ILE A 51 15.19 6.20 -4.77
CA ILE A 51 14.42 5.77 -3.59
C ILE A 51 14.38 6.89 -2.54
N ASP A 52 15.46 7.60 -2.31
CA ASP A 52 15.53 8.73 -1.36
C ASP A 52 14.62 9.88 -1.79
N ALA A 53 14.67 10.26 -3.05
CA ALA A 53 13.81 11.30 -3.61
C ALA A 53 12.31 10.94 -3.45
N GLU A 54 11.92 9.71 -3.79
CA GLU A 54 10.55 9.24 -3.64
C GLU A 54 10.16 9.15 -2.16
N THR A 55 11.04 8.66 -1.28
CA THR A 55 10.79 8.60 0.16
C THR A 55 10.49 9.98 0.72
N SER A 56 11.22 11.01 0.31
CA SER A 56 10.99 12.39 0.71
C SER A 56 9.61 12.90 0.29
N LEU A 57 9.16 12.57 -0.92
CA LEU A 57 7.82 12.90 -1.40
C LEU A 57 6.74 12.19 -0.57
N GLN A 58 6.92 10.92 -0.28
CA GLN A 58 5.96 10.12 0.47
C GLN A 58 5.93 10.51 1.96
N ASP A 59 7.04 10.91 2.56
CA ASP A 59 7.08 11.49 3.91
C ASP A 59 6.31 12.83 3.98
N ALA A 60 6.46 13.67 2.99
CA ALA A 60 5.68 14.92 2.92
C ALA A 60 4.17 14.62 2.80
N ARG A 61 3.79 13.64 1.96
CA ARG A 61 2.41 13.16 1.82
C ARG A 61 1.90 12.57 3.14
N LEU A 62 2.65 11.67 3.76
CA LEU A 62 2.32 11.06 5.05
C LEU A 62 2.02 12.13 6.12
N ASN A 63 2.91 13.10 6.26
CA ASN A 63 2.76 14.17 7.23
C ASN A 63 1.54 15.06 6.93
N SER A 64 1.23 15.28 5.66
CA SER A 64 0.04 16.03 5.24
C SER A 64 -1.24 15.25 5.60
N GLU A 65 -1.33 13.97 5.24
CA GLU A 65 -2.50 13.15 5.54
C GLU A 65 -2.68 12.93 7.04
N TYR A 66 -1.60 12.75 7.78
CA TYR A 66 -1.65 12.67 9.24
C TYR A 66 -2.28 13.91 9.88
N ARG A 67 -1.85 15.13 9.49
CA ARG A 67 -2.44 16.36 9.98
C ARG A 67 -3.91 16.51 9.61
N ARG A 68 -4.27 16.15 8.36
CA ARG A 68 -5.66 16.19 7.88
C ARG A 68 -6.55 15.19 8.63
N THR A 69 -6.06 14.01 8.90
CA THR A 69 -6.79 12.99 9.66
C THR A 69 -6.98 13.45 11.11
N LEU A 70 -5.94 13.98 11.75
CA LEU A 70 -6.07 14.54 13.11
C LEU A 70 -7.15 15.65 13.19
N ALA A 71 -7.24 16.50 12.18
CA ALA A 71 -8.24 17.56 12.15
C ALA A 71 -9.68 17.04 11.94
N ALA A 72 -9.84 15.84 11.41
CA ALA A 72 -11.15 15.24 11.09
C ALA A 72 -11.74 14.36 12.22
N ILE A 73 -10.97 14.05 13.27
CA ILE A 73 -11.34 13.11 14.32
C ILE A 73 -11.46 13.76 15.70
N THR A 74 -12.14 13.08 16.64
CA THR A 74 -12.33 13.58 18.01
C THR A 74 -11.02 13.65 18.81
N THR A 75 -10.96 14.46 19.87
CA THR A 75 -9.78 14.59 20.75
C THR A 75 -9.31 13.24 21.31
N ARG A 76 -10.26 12.36 21.65
CA ARG A 76 -9.92 11.01 22.13
C ARG A 76 -9.24 10.16 21.04
N GLN A 77 -9.75 10.21 19.82
CA GLN A 77 -9.17 9.54 18.67
C GLN A 77 -7.82 10.13 18.27
N GLN A 78 -7.65 11.46 18.39
CA GLN A 78 -6.35 12.12 18.15
C GLN A 78 -5.26 11.56 19.07
N ALA A 79 -5.55 11.40 20.37
CA ALA A 79 -4.58 10.83 21.32
C ALA A 79 -4.16 9.40 20.91
N ARG A 80 -5.13 8.58 20.51
CA ARG A 80 -4.88 7.22 20.02
C ARG A 80 -4.08 7.20 18.73
N LEU A 81 -4.41 8.06 17.77
CA LEU A 81 -3.69 8.15 16.49
C LEU A 81 -2.24 8.61 16.69
N ARG A 82 -1.99 9.58 17.59
CA ARG A 82 -0.62 9.99 17.92
C ARG A 82 0.20 8.83 18.48
N THR A 83 -0.39 8.01 19.35
CA THR A 83 0.28 6.83 19.89
C THR A 83 0.53 5.79 18.80
N ALA A 84 -0.47 5.49 18.00
CA ALA A 84 -0.34 4.54 16.88
C ALA A 84 0.74 4.99 15.87
N GLN A 85 0.80 6.28 15.56
CA GLN A 85 1.81 6.81 14.62
C GLN A 85 3.24 6.68 15.18
N ARG A 86 3.45 6.93 16.47
CA ARG A 86 4.79 6.71 17.08
C ARG A 86 5.21 5.25 17.04
N LEU A 87 4.30 4.34 17.39
CA LEU A 87 4.58 2.90 17.34
C LEU A 87 4.82 2.42 15.91
N TRP A 88 4.08 2.97 14.95
CA TRP A 88 4.26 2.65 13.55
C TRP A 88 5.64 3.06 13.04
N VAL A 89 6.14 4.25 13.39
CA VAL A 89 7.50 4.70 13.02
C VAL A 89 8.55 3.72 13.57
N GLN A 90 8.43 3.33 14.84
CA GLN A 90 9.34 2.36 15.46
C GLN A 90 9.30 1.00 14.75
N TYR A 91 8.08 0.54 14.44
CA TYR A 91 7.88 -0.71 13.70
C TYR A 91 8.50 -0.64 12.30
N ARG A 92 8.22 0.42 11.54
CA ARG A 92 8.80 0.62 10.21
C ARG A 92 10.32 0.54 10.25
N ASP A 93 10.93 1.30 11.16
CA ASP A 93 12.38 1.39 11.23
C ASP A 93 13.02 0.05 11.64
N ALA A 94 12.44 -0.66 12.60
CA ALA A 94 12.89 -1.98 13.01
C ALA A 94 12.69 -3.04 11.89
N ASN A 95 11.52 -3.02 11.25
CA ASN A 95 11.18 -3.95 10.17
C ASN A 95 12.11 -3.79 8.97
N CYS A 96 12.40 -2.56 8.57
CA CYS A 96 13.28 -2.32 7.43
C CYS A 96 14.76 -2.54 7.77
N ALA A 97 15.17 -2.27 9.03
CA ALA A 97 16.51 -2.59 9.50
C ALA A 97 16.80 -4.10 9.49
N PHE A 98 15.78 -4.94 9.70
CA PHE A 98 15.92 -6.40 9.61
C PHE A 98 16.42 -6.86 8.22
N LEU A 99 16.14 -6.10 7.15
CA LEU A 99 16.58 -6.42 5.78
C LEU A 99 18.06 -6.06 5.55
N THR A 100 18.69 -5.32 6.47
CA THR A 100 20.10 -4.94 6.37
C THR A 100 20.96 -6.12 6.84
N ASP A 101 21.39 -6.95 5.90
CA ASP A 101 22.34 -8.03 6.16
C ASP A 101 23.74 -7.59 5.73
N PRO A 102 24.74 -7.56 6.61
CA PRO A 102 26.12 -7.27 6.24
C PRO A 102 26.70 -8.21 5.17
N ALA A 103 26.21 -9.46 5.10
CA ALA A 103 26.58 -10.41 4.06
C ALA A 103 25.84 -10.21 2.73
N GLY A 104 24.75 -9.44 2.74
CA GLY A 104 23.90 -9.20 1.57
C GLY A 104 24.42 -8.14 0.60
N GLY A 105 25.52 -7.49 0.92
CA GLY A 105 26.15 -6.47 0.07
C GLY A 105 25.24 -5.26 -0.20
N THR A 106 25.44 -4.64 -1.36
CA THR A 106 24.70 -3.42 -1.75
C THR A 106 23.21 -3.65 -1.97
N LEU A 107 22.82 -4.88 -2.36
CA LEU A 107 21.41 -5.22 -2.55
C LEU A 107 20.63 -5.16 -1.23
N ALA A 108 21.19 -5.65 -0.13
CA ALA A 108 20.57 -5.56 1.20
C ALA A 108 20.31 -4.09 1.59
N THR A 109 21.25 -3.20 1.28
CA THR A 109 21.06 -1.76 1.48
C THR A 109 19.88 -1.22 0.66
N VAL A 110 19.82 -1.53 -0.64
CA VAL A 110 18.71 -1.09 -1.51
C VAL A 110 17.37 -1.60 -0.98
N MET A 111 17.30 -2.88 -0.60
CA MET A 111 16.08 -3.48 -0.05
C MET A 111 15.62 -2.80 1.25
N SER A 112 16.56 -2.48 2.14
CA SER A 112 16.25 -1.81 3.42
C SER A 112 15.69 -0.39 3.22
N VAL A 113 16.29 0.41 2.33
CA VAL A 113 15.81 1.77 2.08
C VAL A 113 14.50 1.78 1.29
N ASP A 114 14.33 0.86 0.32
CA ASP A 114 13.07 0.72 -0.42
C ASP A 114 11.91 0.24 0.46
N CYS A 115 12.18 -0.64 1.42
CA CYS A 115 11.21 -1.01 2.45
C CYS A 115 10.63 0.22 3.17
N ARG A 116 11.48 1.19 3.55
CA ARG A 116 11.02 2.42 4.20
C ARG A 116 10.13 3.25 3.27
N ARG A 117 10.51 3.38 2.01
CA ARG A 117 9.71 4.05 0.98
C ARG A 117 8.33 3.42 0.88
N GLN A 118 8.26 2.10 0.69
CA GLN A 118 7.01 1.35 0.55
C GLN A 118 6.11 1.53 1.78
N MET A 119 6.62 1.26 2.98
CA MET A 119 5.84 1.38 4.21
C MET A 119 5.34 2.82 4.42
N THR A 120 6.14 3.83 4.07
CA THR A 120 5.73 5.24 4.18
C THR A 120 4.61 5.57 3.20
N THR A 121 4.69 5.08 1.96
CA THR A 121 3.66 5.22 0.92
C THR A 121 2.34 4.58 1.36
N GLU A 122 2.39 3.35 1.86
CA GLU A 122 1.24 2.62 2.35
C GLU A 122 0.56 3.34 3.53
N ARG A 123 1.36 3.85 4.47
CA ARG A 123 0.83 4.58 5.62
C ARG A 123 0.17 5.90 5.23
N ALA A 124 0.71 6.62 4.26
CA ALA A 124 0.10 7.82 3.73
C ALA A 124 -1.28 7.51 3.12
N SER A 125 -1.36 6.45 2.33
CA SER A 125 -2.60 5.98 1.71
C SER A 125 -3.62 5.49 2.73
N GLU A 126 -3.18 4.79 3.77
CA GLU A 126 -4.04 4.36 4.89
C GLU A 126 -4.67 5.56 5.61
N LEU A 127 -3.88 6.57 5.95
CA LEU A 127 -4.37 7.78 6.62
C LEU A 127 -5.35 8.56 5.75
N ALA A 128 -5.12 8.64 4.45
CA ALA A 128 -6.05 9.24 3.51
C ALA A 128 -7.41 8.52 3.52
N ARG A 129 -7.41 7.19 3.45
CA ARG A 129 -8.64 6.38 3.52
C ARG A 129 -9.38 6.56 4.86
N LEU A 130 -8.66 6.55 5.98
CA LEU A 130 -9.25 6.76 7.31
C LEU A 130 -9.93 8.12 7.42
N ARG A 131 -9.29 9.18 6.92
CA ARG A 131 -9.86 10.52 6.88
C ARG A 131 -11.17 10.55 6.08
N ASP A 132 -11.20 9.91 4.93
CA ASP A 132 -12.37 9.92 4.05
C ASP A 132 -13.53 9.14 4.67
N GLN A 133 -13.27 8.03 5.36
CA GLN A 133 -14.26 7.28 6.13
C GLN A 133 -14.88 8.10 7.26
N THR A 134 -14.09 8.92 7.96
CA THR A 134 -14.59 9.75 9.08
C THR A 134 -15.44 10.94 8.62
N ARG A 135 -15.39 11.32 7.35
CA ARG A 135 -16.22 12.41 6.79
C ARG A 135 -17.63 11.95 6.40
N VAL A 136 -17.81 10.66 6.21
CA VAL A 136 -19.08 10.07 5.74
C VAL A 136 -19.95 9.59 6.91
N SER A 137 -19.42 9.53 8.13
CA SER A 137 -20.09 9.14 9.37
C SER A 137 -20.60 10.33 10.15
#